data_08f7866eb4d182dd94bd887cb0ee20e4
#
_entry.id   08f7866eb4d182dd94bd887cb0ee20e4
#
_cell.length_a   1.000
_cell.length_b   1.000
_cell.length_c   1.000
_cell.angle_alpha   90.00
_cell.angle_beta   90.00
_cell.angle_gamma   90.00
#
_symmetry.space_group_name_H-M   'P 1'
#
loop_
_entity.id
_entity.type
_entity.pdbx_description
1 polymer ?
#
loop_
_entity_poly.entity_id
_entity_poly.type
_entity_poly.pdbx_seq_one_letter_code
_entity_poly.pdbx_strand_id
1 'polypeptide(L)'
;MAITMICYMPELGTLKHKEISSLSGVAPFNRDSGFSKGKRCIQGGRSQIRTVLYMCILSAQRYNSYIKIFFDRLCDQYKKPYKVASTAAMRKLLILANSLVRDGRVFTEEYSPNSTFI
;
A
#
# COMPACT_ATOMS: atom_id res chain seq x y z
N MET A 1 14.10 -0.31 -2.17
CA MET A 1 13.03 -0.27 -1.14
C MET A 1 13.53 -0.56 0.27
N ALA A 2 14.28 -1.64 0.49
CA ALA A 2 14.71 -2.02 1.84
C ALA A 2 15.48 -0.92 2.59
N ILE A 3 16.46 -0.29 1.94
CA ILE A 3 17.26 0.78 2.55
C ILE A 3 16.37 1.97 2.94
N THR A 4 15.46 2.39 2.05
CA THR A 4 14.54 3.49 2.31
C THR A 4 13.61 3.18 3.48
N MET A 5 13.11 1.95 3.57
CA MET A 5 12.27 1.53 4.69
C MET A 5 13.02 1.54 6.01
N ILE A 6 14.26 1.09 6.03
CA ILE A 6 15.09 1.12 7.24
C ILE A 6 15.34 2.56 7.70
N CYS A 7 15.65 3.47 6.76
CA CYS A 7 15.99 4.86 7.08
C CYS A 7 14.78 5.71 7.43
N TYR A 8 13.68 5.57 6.71
CA TYR A 8 12.53 6.48 6.81
C TYR A 8 11.31 5.89 7.50
N MET A 9 11.30 4.58 7.74
CA MET A 9 10.18 3.90 8.41
C MET A 9 10.69 2.82 9.37
N PRO A 10 11.41 3.23 10.45
CA PRO A 10 11.90 2.26 11.44
C PRO A 10 10.76 1.58 12.21
N GLU A 11 9.55 2.13 12.17
CA GLU A 11 8.36 1.57 12.82
C GLU A 11 7.77 0.37 12.08
N LEU A 12 8.32 0.03 10.91
CA LEU A 12 7.82 -1.09 10.10
C LEU A 12 7.82 -2.40 10.92
N GLY A 13 6.70 -3.08 10.93
CA GLY A 13 6.50 -4.30 11.69
C GLY A 13 5.90 -4.10 13.09
N THR A 14 5.78 -2.84 13.56
CA THR A 14 5.24 -2.53 14.90
C THR A 14 3.90 -1.82 14.88
N LEU A 15 3.49 -1.29 13.73
CA LEU A 15 2.27 -0.52 13.58
C LEU A 15 1.14 -1.37 13.01
N LYS A 16 -0.09 -0.94 13.28
CA LYS A 16 -1.29 -1.49 12.65
C LYS A 16 -1.39 -1.03 11.19
N HIS A 17 -2.19 -1.74 10.41
CA HIS A 17 -2.34 -1.47 8.96
C HIS A 17 -2.78 -0.04 8.66
N LYS A 18 -3.73 0.49 9.42
CA LYS A 18 -4.22 1.87 9.23
C LYS A 18 -3.14 2.90 9.58
N GLU A 19 -2.43 2.66 10.66
CA GLU A 19 -1.38 3.56 11.13
C GLU A 19 -0.24 3.65 10.12
N ILE A 20 0.24 2.52 9.62
CA ILE A 20 1.33 2.49 8.65
C ILE A 20 0.91 3.10 7.30
N SER A 21 -0.32 2.88 6.88
CA SER A 21 -0.86 3.48 5.66
C SER A 21 -0.96 5.00 5.75
N SER A 22 -1.43 5.52 6.89
CA SER A 22 -1.50 6.97 7.13
C SER A 22 -0.12 7.60 7.19
N LEU A 23 0.82 6.94 7.87
CA LEU A 23 2.18 7.43 8.05
C LEU A 23 2.92 7.57 6.72
N SER A 24 2.68 6.65 5.79
CA SER A 24 3.28 6.69 4.45
C SER A 24 2.54 7.58 3.46
N GLY A 25 1.35 8.06 3.81
CA GLY A 25 0.55 8.93 2.94
C GLY A 25 -0.17 8.20 1.81
N VAL A 26 -0.40 6.89 1.93
CA VAL A 26 -1.12 6.11 0.91
C VAL A 26 -2.56 5.79 1.31
N ALA A 27 -3.00 6.24 2.48
CA ALA A 27 -4.40 6.15 2.89
C ALA A 27 -5.19 7.33 2.31
N PRO A 28 -6.35 7.11 1.68
CA PRO A 28 -7.16 8.21 1.17
C PRO A 28 -7.81 9.00 2.29
N PHE A 29 -7.82 10.33 2.16
CA PHE A 29 -8.51 11.22 3.07
C PHE A 29 -9.84 11.67 2.49
N ASN A 30 -10.87 11.75 3.33
CA ASN A 30 -12.14 12.33 2.96
C ASN A 30 -12.02 13.85 3.03
N ARG A 31 -12.53 14.54 1.99
CA ARG A 31 -12.67 15.99 1.96
C ARG A 31 -14.14 16.38 2.04
N ASP A 32 -14.82 15.80 3.02
CA ASP A 32 -16.23 16.07 3.23
C ASP A 32 -16.36 17.31 4.12
N SER A 33 -17.19 18.26 3.71
CA SER A 33 -17.53 19.44 4.51
C SER A 33 -19.01 19.74 4.37
N GLY A 34 -19.74 19.68 5.49
CA GLY A 34 -21.17 20.00 5.53
C GLY A 34 -21.98 19.23 4.51
N PHE A 35 -22.54 19.93 3.52
CA PHE A 35 -23.40 19.36 2.49
C PHE A 35 -22.66 18.83 1.26
N SER A 36 -21.36 19.04 1.16
CA SER A 36 -20.59 18.57 0.01
C SER A 36 -19.60 17.49 0.41
N LYS A 37 -19.60 16.41 -0.37
CA LYS A 37 -18.60 15.33 -0.25
C LYS A 37 -17.50 15.56 -1.28
N GLY A 38 -16.30 15.84 -0.82
CA GLY A 38 -15.13 15.97 -1.69
C GLY A 38 -14.64 14.64 -2.19
N LYS A 39 -13.90 14.68 -3.29
CA LYS A 39 -13.22 13.49 -3.82
C LYS A 39 -12.14 13.03 -2.86
N ARG A 40 -12.09 11.72 -2.58
CA ARG A 40 -11.02 11.16 -1.78
C ARG A 40 -9.69 11.24 -2.51
N CYS A 41 -8.65 11.68 -1.81
CA CYS A 41 -7.30 11.73 -2.35
C CYS A 41 -6.28 11.43 -1.26
N ILE A 42 -5.11 10.96 -1.67
CA ILE A 42 -3.99 10.78 -0.76
C ILE A 42 -3.30 12.13 -0.55
N GLN A 43 -2.87 12.38 0.68
CA GLN A 43 -2.08 13.56 1.01
C GLN A 43 -1.34 13.34 2.32
N GLY A 44 -0.29 14.12 2.54
CA GLY A 44 0.53 14.03 3.73
C GLY A 44 1.41 12.79 3.75
N GLY A 45 1.88 12.43 4.92
CA GLY A 45 2.77 11.29 5.13
C GLY A 45 4.21 11.54 4.68
N ARG A 46 4.99 10.49 4.68
CA ARG A 46 6.41 10.52 4.33
C ARG A 46 6.58 10.33 2.83
N SER A 47 6.87 11.43 2.12
CA SER A 47 6.95 11.43 0.65
C SER A 47 8.05 10.51 0.11
N GLN A 48 9.15 10.34 0.82
CA GLN A 48 10.24 9.43 0.43
C GLN A 48 9.75 7.98 0.34
N ILE A 49 8.96 7.55 1.31
CA ILE A 49 8.36 6.21 1.33
C ILE A 49 7.39 6.05 0.16
N ARG A 50 6.52 7.03 -0.06
CA ARG A 50 5.55 6.99 -1.14
C ARG A 50 6.19 6.93 -2.51
N THR A 51 7.24 7.71 -2.74
CA THR A 51 7.99 7.69 -4.00
C THR A 51 8.59 6.31 -4.27
N VAL A 52 9.23 5.72 -3.28
CA VAL A 52 9.84 4.39 -3.42
C VAL A 52 8.79 3.31 -3.62
N LEU A 53 7.67 3.39 -2.92
CA LEU A 53 6.56 2.45 -3.12
C LEU A 53 6.02 2.51 -4.54
N TYR A 54 5.86 3.72 -5.09
CA TYR A 54 5.40 3.89 -6.47
C TYR A 54 6.34 3.20 -7.46
N MET A 55 7.64 3.42 -7.32
CA MET A 55 8.65 2.77 -8.18
C MET A 55 8.62 1.25 -8.04
N CYS A 56 8.46 0.74 -6.83
CA CYS A 56 8.37 -0.70 -6.59
C CYS A 56 7.12 -1.33 -7.19
N ILE A 57 6.01 -0.61 -7.20
CA ILE A 57 4.74 -1.10 -7.76
C ILE A 57 4.84 -1.31 -9.28
N LEU A 58 5.62 -0.50 -9.98
CA LEU A 58 5.83 -0.68 -11.42
C LEU A 58 6.42 -2.05 -11.77
N SER A 59 7.30 -2.56 -10.91
CA SER A 59 7.86 -3.91 -11.05
C SER A 59 6.93 -4.98 -10.45
N ALA A 60 6.36 -4.73 -9.28
CA ALA A 60 5.55 -5.69 -8.55
C ALA A 60 4.29 -6.11 -9.33
N GLN A 61 3.67 -5.17 -10.04
CA GLN A 61 2.49 -5.48 -10.85
C GLN A 61 2.80 -6.39 -12.04
N ARG A 62 4.07 -6.55 -12.40
CA ARG A 62 4.51 -7.44 -13.49
C ARG A 62 5.02 -8.78 -12.99
N TYR A 63 5.76 -8.79 -11.88
CA TYR A 63 6.53 -9.94 -11.44
C TYR A 63 6.04 -10.57 -10.14
N ASN A 64 5.28 -9.85 -9.32
CA ASN A 64 4.73 -10.38 -8.08
C ASN A 64 3.28 -10.78 -8.29
N SER A 65 2.99 -12.08 -8.26
CA SER A 65 1.65 -12.62 -8.50
C SER A 65 0.60 -12.09 -7.52
N TYR A 66 0.98 -11.91 -6.26
CA TYR A 66 0.07 -11.42 -5.22
C TYR A 66 -0.42 -9.99 -5.52
N ILE A 67 0.50 -9.10 -5.89
CA ILE A 67 0.19 -7.72 -6.25
C ILE A 67 -0.50 -7.65 -7.61
N LYS A 68 -0.04 -8.44 -8.59
CA LYS A 68 -0.61 -8.47 -9.95
C LYS A 68 -2.08 -8.84 -9.93
N ILE A 69 -2.47 -9.89 -9.22
CA ILE A 69 -3.86 -10.32 -9.11
C ILE A 69 -4.72 -9.21 -8.52
N PHE A 70 -4.24 -8.57 -7.47
CA PHE A 70 -4.95 -7.46 -6.83
C PHE A 70 -5.10 -6.26 -7.77
N PHE A 71 -4.02 -5.87 -8.45
CA PHE A 71 -4.03 -4.74 -9.37
C PHE A 71 -4.95 -4.98 -10.57
N ASP A 72 -4.86 -6.15 -11.18
CA ASP A 72 -5.70 -6.52 -12.33
C ASP A 72 -7.17 -6.54 -11.94
N ARG A 73 -7.50 -7.06 -10.77
CA ARG A 73 -8.87 -7.04 -10.27
C ARG A 73 -9.43 -5.64 -10.12
N LEU A 74 -8.63 -4.70 -9.61
CA LEU A 74 -9.06 -3.31 -9.49
C LEU A 74 -9.29 -2.65 -10.85
N CYS A 75 -8.41 -2.90 -11.82
CA CYS A 75 -8.53 -2.31 -13.16
C CYS A 75 -9.66 -2.95 -13.97
N ASP A 76 -9.75 -4.27 -13.98
CA ASP A 76 -10.65 -5.01 -14.86
C ASP A 76 -12.05 -5.17 -14.27
N GLN A 77 -12.16 -5.56 -13.01
CA GLN A 77 -13.42 -5.85 -12.35
C GLN A 77 -14.10 -4.60 -11.82
N TYR A 78 -13.35 -3.74 -11.15
CA TYR A 78 -13.88 -2.53 -10.53
C TYR A 78 -13.73 -1.27 -11.39
N LYS A 79 -13.12 -1.39 -12.57
CA LYS A 79 -12.95 -0.28 -13.53
C LYS A 79 -12.31 0.96 -12.91
N LYS A 80 -11.38 0.77 -11.97
CA LYS A 80 -10.68 1.89 -11.32
C LYS A 80 -9.62 2.49 -12.24
N PRO A 81 -9.43 3.82 -12.22
CA PRO A 81 -8.32 4.44 -12.95
C PRO A 81 -6.97 3.89 -12.51
N TYR A 82 -6.00 3.90 -13.41
CA TYR A 82 -4.64 3.39 -13.14
C TYR A 82 -4.03 3.99 -11.88
N LYS A 83 -4.14 5.31 -11.70
CA LYS A 83 -3.56 5.99 -10.52
C LYS A 83 -4.19 5.51 -9.20
N VAL A 84 -5.49 5.30 -9.19
CA VAL A 84 -6.21 4.79 -8.02
C VAL A 84 -5.80 3.36 -7.72
N ALA A 85 -5.74 2.52 -8.74
CA ALA A 85 -5.31 1.13 -8.60
C ALA A 85 -3.84 1.04 -8.12
N SER A 86 -2.96 1.89 -8.66
CA SER A 86 -1.56 1.96 -8.24
C SER A 86 -1.42 2.35 -6.76
N THR A 87 -2.17 3.35 -6.31
CA THR A 87 -2.14 3.78 -4.90
C THR A 87 -2.63 2.67 -3.97
N ALA A 88 -3.70 1.98 -4.34
CA ALA A 88 -4.21 0.85 -3.58
C ALA A 88 -3.20 -0.30 -3.52
N ALA A 89 -2.51 -0.57 -4.63
CA ALA A 89 -1.45 -1.57 -4.69
C ALA A 89 -0.23 -1.19 -3.84
N MET A 90 0.14 0.09 -3.81
CA MET A 90 1.20 0.60 -2.93
C MET A 90 0.86 0.35 -1.46
N ARG A 91 -0.38 0.64 -1.06
CA ARG A 91 -0.87 0.36 0.28
C ARG A 91 -0.78 -1.13 0.59
N LYS A 92 -1.20 -1.98 -0.33
CA LYS A 92 -1.16 -3.43 -0.16
C LYS A 92 0.26 -3.96 -0.03
N LEU A 93 1.19 -3.46 -0.84
CA LEU A 93 2.60 -3.81 -0.76
C LEU A 93 3.21 -3.40 0.59
N LEU A 94 2.90 -2.21 1.06
CA LEU A 94 3.39 -1.71 2.35
C LEU A 94 2.85 -2.55 3.52
N ILE A 95 1.56 -2.89 3.49
CA ILE A 95 0.94 -3.74 4.50
C ILE A 95 1.56 -5.14 4.49
N LEU A 96 1.82 -5.68 3.31
CA LEU A 96 2.52 -6.96 3.15
C LEU A 96 3.91 -6.91 3.78
N ALA A 97 4.69 -5.87 3.47
CA ALA A 97 6.03 -5.67 4.04
C ALA A 97 5.97 -5.54 5.57
N ASN A 98 5.01 -4.79 6.10
CA ASN A 98 4.80 -4.64 7.53
C ASN A 98 4.51 -5.99 8.20
N SER A 99 3.67 -6.81 7.59
CA SER A 99 3.32 -8.13 8.10
C SER A 99 4.51 -9.09 8.08
N LEU A 100 5.29 -9.07 7.01
CA LEU A 100 6.49 -9.91 6.89
C LEU A 100 7.53 -9.57 7.96
N VAL A 101 7.76 -8.27 8.19
CA VAL A 101 8.70 -7.82 9.24
C VAL A 101 8.18 -8.20 10.63
N ARG A 102 6.90 -8.00 10.88
CA ARG A 102 6.27 -8.36 12.16
C ARG A 102 6.40 -9.86 12.46
N ASP A 103 6.18 -10.70 11.44
CA ASP A 103 6.20 -12.16 11.59
C ASP A 103 7.60 -12.75 11.44
N GLY A 104 8.59 -11.95 11.05
CA GLY A 104 9.95 -12.40 10.80
C GLY A 104 10.08 -13.39 9.66
N ARG A 105 9.23 -13.25 8.62
CA ARG A 105 9.18 -14.17 7.48
C ARG A 105 9.68 -13.52 6.20
N VAL A 106 10.16 -14.39 5.29
CA VAL A 106 10.47 -13.99 3.92
C VAL A 106 9.23 -14.21 3.06
N PHE A 107 9.03 -13.35 2.06
CA PHE A 107 7.91 -13.50 1.13
C PHE A 107 8.03 -14.80 0.32
N THR A 108 6.94 -15.58 0.30
CA THR A 108 6.75 -16.73 -0.57
C THR A 108 5.39 -16.60 -1.22
N GLU A 109 5.19 -17.23 -2.38
CA GLU A 109 3.89 -17.18 -3.08
C GLU A 109 2.76 -17.80 -2.25
N GLU A 110 3.09 -18.71 -1.35
CA GLU A 110 2.14 -19.35 -0.44
C GLU A 110 1.83 -18.48 0.79
N TYR A 111 2.57 -17.39 1.00
CA TYR A 111 2.33 -16.52 2.14
C TYR A 111 0.99 -15.81 1.98
N SER A 112 0.08 -16.12 2.87
CA SER A 112 -1.17 -15.39 3.01
C SER A 112 -1.13 -14.59 4.30
N PRO A 113 -1.02 -13.27 4.22
CA PRO A 113 -1.21 -12.45 5.41
C PRO A 113 -2.65 -12.64 5.92
N ASN A 114 -2.81 -12.64 7.22
CA ASN A 114 -4.10 -12.85 7.87
C ASN A 114 -5.26 -12.14 7.16
N SER A 115 -6.42 -12.77 7.16
CA SER A 115 -7.66 -12.34 6.49
C SER A 115 -8.10 -10.90 6.75
N THR A 116 -7.47 -10.19 7.65
CA THR A 116 -7.68 -8.76 7.91
C THR A 116 -7.18 -7.84 6.80
N PHE A 117 -6.69 -8.40 5.72
CA PHE A 117 -6.16 -7.71 4.56
C PHE A 117 -7.19 -7.33 3.50
N ILE A 118 -8.38 -7.56 3.77
CA ILE A 118 -9.43 -7.25 2.78
C ILE A 118 -9.68 -5.75 2.73
#